data_8ecbe28768b83e785f00d243b6bf9a1b
#
_entry.id   8ecbe28768b83e785f00d243b6bf9a1b
#
_cell.length_a   1.000
_cell.length_b   1.000
_cell.length_c   1.000
_cell.angle_alpha   90.00
_cell.angle_beta   90.00
_cell.angle_gamma   90.00
#
_symmetry.space_group_name_H-M   'P 1'
#
loop_
_entity.id
_entity.type
_entity.pdbx_description
1 polymer ?
#
loop_
_entity_poly.entity_id
_entity_poly.type
_entity_poly.pdbx_seq_one_letter_code
_entity_poly.pdbx_strand_id
1 'polypeptide(L)'
;MKTSDLMATLDDIADAVVRLDGQGKCVTMNQAAVQIFRRLGRDPGRTIGKSVWELFPDLKGTVAEQQLRRALDDQRPIQDELYSPADQRWYDTQGFPSSPGVVLIFRDITEWKTGQSSETNHTR
;
A
#
# COMPACT_ATOMS: atom_id res chain seq x y z
N MET A 1 9.59 -14.17 -15.95
CA MET A 1 10.26 -13.72 -14.72
C MET A 1 9.61 -14.39 -13.51
N LYS A 2 10.40 -14.88 -12.61
CA LYS A 2 9.90 -15.50 -11.39
C LYS A 2 9.50 -14.42 -10.40
N THR A 3 8.55 -14.75 -9.52
CA THR A 3 8.09 -13.81 -8.51
C THR A 3 9.23 -13.31 -7.62
N SER A 4 10.15 -14.22 -7.24
CA SER A 4 11.28 -13.83 -6.42
C SER A 4 12.23 -12.86 -7.12
N ASP A 5 12.41 -13.02 -8.44
CA ASP A 5 13.24 -12.09 -9.21
C ASP A 5 12.58 -10.71 -9.30
N LEU A 6 11.25 -10.70 -9.46
CA LEU A 6 10.51 -9.46 -9.49
C LEU A 6 10.65 -8.71 -8.17
N MET A 7 10.50 -9.40 -7.04
CA MET A 7 10.61 -8.76 -5.73
C MET A 7 12.00 -8.23 -5.47
N ALA A 8 13.03 -8.95 -5.90
CA ALA A 8 14.41 -8.48 -5.77
C ALA A 8 14.64 -7.20 -6.56
N THR A 9 14.05 -7.12 -7.75
CA THR A 9 14.12 -5.90 -8.57
C THR A 9 13.38 -4.75 -7.88
N LEU A 10 12.21 -5.03 -7.30
CA LEU A 10 11.40 -4.01 -6.65
C LEU A 10 12.03 -3.49 -5.36
N ASP A 11 12.92 -4.27 -4.73
CA ASP A 11 13.63 -3.81 -3.54
C ASP A 11 14.56 -2.63 -3.83
N ASP A 12 14.96 -2.46 -5.09
CA ASP A 12 15.79 -1.31 -5.49
C ASP A 12 14.95 -0.05 -5.68
N ILE A 13 13.62 -0.15 -5.64
CA ILE A 13 12.71 0.97 -5.81
C ILE A 13 12.35 1.51 -4.44
N ALA A 14 12.28 2.84 -4.31
CA ALA A 14 11.94 3.48 -3.05
C ALA A 14 10.49 3.22 -2.62
N ASP A 15 9.63 2.83 -3.56
CA ASP A 15 8.22 2.59 -3.27
C ASP A 15 8.03 1.27 -2.54
N ALA A 16 7.08 1.26 -1.62
CA ALA A 16 6.72 0.04 -0.90
C ALA A 16 5.82 -0.83 -1.78
N VAL A 17 6.12 -2.12 -1.83
CA VAL A 17 5.33 -3.08 -2.61
C VAL A 17 4.87 -4.20 -1.70
N VAL A 18 3.57 -4.49 -1.73
CA VAL A 18 2.96 -5.57 -0.97
C VAL A 18 2.12 -6.39 -1.94
N ARG A 19 2.28 -7.70 -1.90
CA ARG A 19 1.45 -8.59 -2.71
C ARG A 19 0.43 -9.27 -1.82
N LEU A 20 -0.84 -9.23 -2.23
CA LEU A 20 -1.95 -9.90 -1.56
C LEU A 20 -2.43 -11.06 -2.43
N ASP A 21 -2.87 -12.14 -1.78
CA ASP A 21 -3.53 -13.23 -2.51
C ASP A 21 -5.00 -12.88 -2.78
N GLY A 22 -5.73 -13.81 -3.38
CA GLY A 22 -7.13 -13.57 -3.76
C GLY A 22 -8.07 -13.33 -2.60
N GLN A 23 -7.65 -13.65 -1.39
CA GLN A 23 -8.43 -13.42 -0.17
C GLN A 23 -7.96 -12.17 0.59
N GLY A 24 -7.01 -11.43 0.03
CA GLY A 24 -6.50 -10.23 0.68
C GLY A 24 -5.46 -10.51 1.75
N LYS A 25 -4.88 -11.70 1.78
CA LYS A 25 -3.82 -12.03 2.72
C LYS A 25 -2.48 -11.58 2.17
N CYS A 26 -1.65 -11.04 3.04
CA CYS A 26 -0.32 -10.59 2.66
C CYS A 26 0.58 -11.78 2.37
N VAL A 27 1.15 -11.82 1.15
CA VAL A 27 2.00 -12.91 0.71
C VAL A 27 3.47 -12.51 0.79
N THR A 28 3.83 -11.36 0.25
CA THR A 28 5.21 -10.85 0.27
C THR A 28 5.18 -9.33 0.37
N MET A 29 6.32 -8.77 0.78
CA MET A 29 6.52 -7.33 0.79
C MET A 29 8.01 -7.04 0.59
N ASN A 30 8.31 -5.88 -0.03
CA ASN A 30 9.70 -5.47 -0.20
C ASN A 30 10.19 -4.70 1.03
N GLN A 31 11.47 -4.30 1.03
CA GLN A 31 12.08 -3.64 2.16
C GLN A 31 11.41 -2.32 2.50
N ALA A 32 11.01 -1.54 1.51
CA ALA A 32 10.33 -0.28 1.75
C ALA A 32 9.00 -0.51 2.48
N ALA A 33 8.26 -1.56 2.10
CA ALA A 33 7.01 -1.93 2.79
C ALA A 33 7.29 -2.37 4.22
N VAL A 34 8.36 -3.13 4.43
CA VAL A 34 8.76 -3.55 5.78
C VAL A 34 8.95 -2.33 6.68
N GLN A 35 9.60 -1.29 6.17
CA GLN A 35 9.84 -0.08 6.94
C GLN A 35 8.53 0.63 7.29
N ILE A 36 7.62 0.72 6.34
CA ILE A 36 6.31 1.34 6.60
C ILE A 36 5.55 0.56 7.67
N PHE A 37 5.51 -0.76 7.56
CA PHE A 37 4.76 -1.59 8.52
C PHE A 37 5.35 -1.45 9.92
N ARG A 38 6.68 -1.37 10.02
CA ARG A 38 7.33 -1.13 11.33
C ARG A 38 6.92 0.22 11.91
N ARG A 39 6.87 1.26 11.09
CA ARG A 39 6.41 2.57 11.57
C ARG A 39 4.97 2.53 12.06
N LEU A 40 4.16 1.66 11.47
CA LEU A 40 2.76 1.48 11.87
C LEU A 40 2.61 0.56 13.08
N GLY A 41 3.72 0.10 13.65
CA GLY A 41 3.67 -0.80 14.79
C GLY A 41 3.36 -2.24 14.44
N ARG A 42 3.51 -2.61 13.17
CA ARG A 42 3.25 -3.97 12.71
C ARG A 42 4.56 -4.72 12.53
N ASP A 43 4.62 -5.93 13.05
CA ASP A 43 5.77 -6.81 12.86
C ASP A 43 5.66 -7.46 11.48
N PRO A 44 6.59 -7.18 10.55
CA PRO A 44 6.51 -7.77 9.22
C PRO A 44 6.44 -9.30 9.23
N GLY A 45 7.17 -9.93 10.15
CA GLY A 45 7.15 -11.39 10.26
C GLY A 45 5.80 -11.95 10.65
N ARG A 46 4.99 -11.17 11.37
CA ARG A 46 3.64 -11.57 11.76
C ARG A 46 2.58 -11.07 10.78
N THR A 47 2.97 -10.26 9.82
CA THR A 47 2.05 -9.69 8.83
C THR A 47 1.78 -10.68 7.71
N ILE A 48 2.80 -11.42 7.31
CA ILE A 48 2.67 -12.41 6.23
C ILE A 48 1.66 -13.47 6.64
N GLY A 49 0.71 -13.75 5.76
CA GLY A 49 -0.34 -14.73 6.01
C GLY A 49 -1.59 -14.16 6.62
N LYS A 50 -1.57 -12.92 7.09
CA LYS A 50 -2.75 -12.27 7.66
C LYS A 50 -3.44 -11.42 6.61
N SER A 51 -4.77 -11.32 6.73
CA SER A 51 -5.53 -10.50 5.80
C SER A 51 -5.34 -9.03 6.13
N VAL A 52 -5.44 -8.21 5.08
CA VAL A 52 -5.36 -6.76 5.23
C VAL A 52 -6.46 -6.24 6.15
N TRP A 53 -7.61 -6.93 6.19
CA TRP A 53 -8.74 -6.54 7.05
C TRP A 53 -8.43 -6.74 8.52
N GLU A 54 -7.65 -7.78 8.85
CA GLU A 54 -7.18 -8.00 10.22
C GLU A 54 -6.10 -7.01 10.62
N LEU A 55 -5.21 -6.71 9.67
CA LEU A 55 -4.09 -5.81 9.93
C LEU A 55 -4.54 -4.37 10.09
N PHE A 56 -5.55 -3.96 9.35
CA PHE A 56 -6.03 -2.58 9.34
C PHE A 56 -7.55 -2.55 9.48
N PRO A 57 -8.07 -2.85 10.68
CA PRO A 57 -9.52 -2.87 10.89
C PRO A 57 -10.17 -1.50 10.65
N ASP A 58 -9.39 -0.43 10.74
CA ASP A 58 -9.90 0.92 10.50
C ASP A 58 -10.29 1.17 9.04
N LEU A 59 -9.90 0.27 8.13
CA LEU A 59 -10.32 0.37 6.74
C LEU A 59 -11.81 0.12 6.58
N LYS A 60 -12.42 -0.61 7.51
CA LYS A 60 -13.83 -0.98 7.39
C LYS A 60 -14.71 0.25 7.28
N GLY A 61 -15.56 0.27 6.26
CA GLY A 61 -16.48 1.38 6.03
C GLY A 61 -15.89 2.55 5.28
N THR A 62 -14.62 2.47 4.88
CA THR A 62 -13.96 3.57 4.17
C THR A 62 -13.95 3.34 2.66
N VAL A 63 -13.66 4.41 1.92
CA VAL A 63 -13.47 4.32 0.47
C VAL A 63 -12.30 3.40 0.15
N ALA A 64 -11.27 3.41 0.99
CA ALA A 64 -10.11 2.54 0.80
C ALA A 64 -10.51 1.05 0.82
N GLU A 65 -11.43 0.68 1.72
CA GLU A 65 -11.94 -0.68 1.74
C GLU A 65 -12.65 -1.03 0.44
N GLN A 66 -13.54 -0.14 -0.03
CA GLN A 66 -14.28 -0.36 -1.26
C GLN A 66 -13.34 -0.53 -2.45
N GLN A 67 -12.32 0.33 -2.54
CA GLN A 67 -11.36 0.26 -3.63
C GLN A 67 -10.59 -1.05 -3.61
N LEU A 68 -10.12 -1.46 -2.44
CA LEU A 68 -9.35 -2.69 -2.33
C LEU A 68 -10.20 -3.92 -2.63
N ARG A 69 -11.43 -3.96 -2.14
CA ARG A 69 -12.33 -5.07 -2.45
C ARG A 69 -12.62 -5.13 -3.95
N ARG A 70 -12.77 -3.98 -4.59
CA ARG A 70 -12.99 -3.92 -6.04
C ARG A 70 -11.77 -4.47 -6.79
N ALA A 71 -10.57 -4.12 -6.34
CA ALA A 71 -9.36 -4.64 -6.97
C ALA A 71 -9.28 -6.16 -6.83
N LEU A 72 -9.63 -6.69 -5.66
CA LEU A 72 -9.59 -8.13 -5.42
C LEU A 72 -10.69 -8.88 -6.17
N ASP A 73 -11.93 -8.38 -6.10
CA ASP A 73 -13.09 -9.10 -6.63
C ASP A 73 -13.24 -8.92 -8.13
N ASP A 74 -13.08 -7.70 -8.61
CA ASP A 74 -13.29 -7.36 -10.02
C ASP A 74 -11.98 -7.38 -10.82
N GLN A 75 -10.85 -7.57 -10.15
CA GLN A 75 -9.54 -7.60 -10.80
C GLN A 75 -9.32 -6.33 -11.62
N ARG A 76 -9.60 -5.18 -11.01
CA ARG A 76 -9.43 -3.86 -11.62
C ARG A 76 -8.30 -3.10 -10.95
N PRO A 77 -7.50 -2.34 -11.71
CA PRO A 77 -6.51 -1.46 -11.08
C PRO A 77 -7.20 -0.36 -10.29
N ILE A 78 -6.57 0.05 -9.20
CA ILE A 78 -7.07 1.13 -8.36
C ILE A 78 -5.94 2.11 -8.08
N GLN A 79 -6.33 3.34 -7.73
CA GLN A 79 -5.37 4.38 -7.35
C GLN A 79 -6.09 5.34 -6.40
N ASP A 80 -5.43 5.69 -5.30
CA ASP A 80 -5.98 6.64 -4.35
C ASP A 80 -4.85 7.24 -3.53
N GLU A 81 -5.09 8.43 -3.00
CA GLU A 81 -4.17 9.07 -2.06
C GLU A 81 -4.78 8.95 -0.68
N LEU A 82 -4.03 8.36 0.24
CA LEU A 82 -4.51 8.05 1.58
C LEU A 82 -3.64 8.74 2.62
N TYR A 83 -4.29 9.33 3.61
CA TYR A 83 -3.59 9.84 4.79
C TYR A 83 -3.61 8.76 5.87
N SER A 84 -2.43 8.48 6.43
CA SER A 84 -2.28 7.51 7.51
C SER A 84 -2.11 8.27 8.83
N PRO A 85 -3.13 8.30 9.69
CA PRO A 85 -2.99 8.98 10.99
C PRO A 85 -1.95 8.35 11.89
N ALA A 86 -1.72 7.03 11.74
CA ALA A 86 -0.81 6.30 12.61
C ALA A 86 0.63 6.79 12.52
N ASP A 87 1.09 7.13 11.31
CA ASP A 87 2.44 7.65 11.11
C ASP A 87 2.43 9.07 10.53
N GLN A 88 1.26 9.68 10.40
CA GLN A 88 1.08 11.06 9.94
C GLN A 88 1.71 11.31 8.58
N ARG A 89 1.49 10.36 7.66
CA ARG A 89 2.04 10.43 6.30
C ARG A 89 0.95 10.25 5.27
N TRP A 90 1.21 10.84 4.10
CA TRP A 90 0.36 10.66 2.93
C TRP A 90 0.98 9.62 2.02
N TYR A 91 0.16 8.75 1.47
CA TYR A 91 0.60 7.71 0.55
C TYR A 91 -0.23 7.73 -0.71
N ASP A 92 0.46 7.74 -1.86
CA ASP A 92 -0.18 7.41 -3.13
C ASP A 92 -0.21 5.88 -3.19
N THR A 93 -1.40 5.32 -3.30
CA THR A 93 -1.61 3.88 -3.28
C THR A 93 -2.14 3.43 -4.62
N GLN A 94 -1.44 2.50 -5.25
CA GLN A 94 -1.87 1.90 -6.50
C GLN A 94 -2.02 0.40 -6.29
N GLY A 95 -3.07 -0.17 -6.88
CA GLY A 95 -3.28 -1.60 -6.82
C GLY A 95 -3.45 -2.15 -8.22
N PHE A 96 -2.74 -3.23 -8.51
CA PHE A 96 -2.77 -3.88 -9.82
C PHE A 96 -3.17 -5.34 -9.66
N PRO A 97 -4.12 -5.82 -10.48
CA PRO A 97 -4.50 -7.23 -10.42
C PRO A 97 -3.31 -8.15 -10.66
N SER A 98 -3.23 -9.23 -9.93
CA SER A 98 -2.18 -10.24 -10.11
C SER A 98 -2.74 -11.65 -10.23
N SER A 99 -3.99 -11.80 -10.50
CA SER A 99 -4.79 -12.96 -10.83
C SER A 99 -4.31 -14.30 -10.24
N PRO A 100 -4.75 -14.69 -9.04
CA PRO A 100 -5.66 -13.92 -8.17
C PRO A 100 -4.87 -12.92 -7.32
N GLY A 101 -5.58 -12.02 -6.67
CA GLY A 101 -4.98 -11.12 -5.75
C GLY A 101 -4.58 -9.79 -6.38
N VAL A 102 -3.76 -9.05 -5.68
CA VAL A 102 -3.43 -7.67 -6.02
C VAL A 102 -2.00 -7.37 -5.58
N VAL A 103 -1.28 -6.61 -6.40
CA VAL A 103 -0.02 -6.00 -6.00
C VAL A 103 -0.33 -4.55 -5.62
N LEU A 104 -0.01 -4.17 -4.39
CA LEU A 104 -0.19 -2.80 -3.90
C LEU A 104 1.16 -2.10 -3.89
N ILE A 105 1.17 -0.88 -4.41
CA ILE A 105 2.37 -0.04 -4.41
C ILE A 105 2.04 1.25 -3.66
N PHE A 106 2.83 1.55 -2.63
CA PHE A 106 2.65 2.74 -1.81
C PHE A 106 3.85 3.66 -1.99
N ARG A 107 3.59 4.89 -2.38
CA ARG A 107 4.62 5.94 -2.45
C ARG A 107 4.33 6.96 -1.38
N ASP A 108 5.31 7.25 -0.52
CA ASP A 108 5.19 8.30 0.47
C ASP A 108 5.27 9.64 -0.23
N ILE A 109 4.17 10.37 -0.22
CA ILE A 109 4.06 11.67 -0.88
C ILE A 109 3.89 12.80 0.13
N THR A 110 4.28 12.55 1.39
CA THR A 110 4.07 13.52 2.46
C THR A 110 4.73 14.85 2.16
N GLU A 111 6.00 14.84 1.75
CA GLU A 111 6.72 16.08 1.40
C GLU A 111 6.05 16.79 0.25
N TRP A 112 5.67 16.05 -0.78
CA TRP A 112 5.02 16.61 -1.94
C TRP A 112 3.68 17.24 -1.57
N LYS A 113 2.88 16.57 -0.74
CA LYS A 113 1.59 17.10 -0.29
C LYS A 113 1.76 18.37 0.51
N THR A 114 2.70 18.38 1.46
CA THR A 114 2.98 19.54 2.28
C THR A 114 3.52 20.69 1.43
N GLY A 115 4.49 20.40 0.56
CA GLY A 115 5.05 21.39 -0.35
C GLY A 115 4.03 21.95 -1.31
N GLN A 116 3.18 21.09 -1.87
CA GLN A 116 2.13 21.50 -2.78
C GLN A 116 1.14 22.43 -2.10
N SER A 117 0.74 22.10 -0.86
CA SER A 117 -0.16 22.95 -0.08
C SER A 117 0.46 24.30 0.17
N SER A 118 1.74 24.33 0.54
CA SER A 118 2.47 25.58 0.75
C SER A 118 2.56 26.40 -0.53
N GLU A 119 2.88 25.75 -1.63
CA GLU A 119 2.97 26.41 -2.92
C GLU A 119 1.63 27.02 -3.31
N THR A 120 0.56 26.27 -3.11
CA THR A 120 -0.78 26.76 -3.42
C THR A 120 -1.07 28.03 -2.63
N ASN A 121 -0.70 28.05 -1.37
CA ASN A 121 -0.91 29.22 -0.52
C ASN A 121 -0.04 30.40 -0.93
N HIS A 122 1.15 30.14 -1.46
CA HIS A 122 2.10 31.19 -1.81
C HIS A 122 1.87 31.78 -3.20
N THR A 123 1.58 30.94 -4.17
CA THR A 123 1.65 31.33 -5.57
C THR A 123 0.31 31.51 -6.21
N ARG A 124 -0.71 31.10 -5.55
CA ARG A 124 -2.05 31.14 -6.10
C ARG A 124 -3.02 31.77 -5.14
#